data_c24dd071127dc0f0ede63f90c2ff945a
#
_entry.id   c24dd071127dc0f0ede63f90c2ff945a
#
_cell.length_a   1.000
_cell.length_b   1.000
_cell.length_c   1.000
_cell.angle_alpha   90.00
_cell.angle_beta   90.00
_cell.angle_gamma   90.00
#
_symmetry.space_group_name_H-M   'P 1'
#
loop_
_entity.id
_entity.type
_entity.pdbx_description
1 polymer ?
#
loop_
_entity_poly.entity_id
_entity_poly.type
_entity_poly.pdbx_seq_one_letter_code
_entity_poly.pdbx_strand_id
1 'polypeptide(L)'
;MEKPKSFAYIIFCLTICLAFAIGSNYLINTTTQSNMIYNSTEPRKIGATYMTYNNTFYSVINEEISRILKEHGDQLITLDSAMSLKKQKEQIHYLIEQQVDAIVIAPVDYEGLEDSLKEAYSCDCSGYGSKT
;
A
#
# COMPACT_ATOMS: atom_id res chain seq x y z
N MET A 1 58.22 -35.71 -4.67
CA MET A 1 57.59 -34.44 -4.87
C MET A 1 56.12 -34.58 -4.45
N GLU A 2 55.84 -34.33 -3.17
CA GLU A 2 54.46 -34.32 -2.67
C GLU A 2 53.77 -33.04 -3.13
N LYS A 3 52.74 -33.18 -3.95
CA LYS A 3 51.86 -32.06 -4.30
C LYS A 3 51.07 -31.63 -3.05
N PRO A 4 51.05 -30.35 -2.73
CA PRO A 4 50.47 -29.90 -1.47
C PRO A 4 48.97 -30.17 -1.46
N LYS A 5 48.53 -31.10 -0.62
CA LYS A 5 47.11 -31.35 -0.28
C LYS A 5 46.40 -30.04 0.17
N SER A 6 47.22 -29.08 0.62
CA SER A 6 46.79 -27.74 1.02
C SER A 6 46.14 -26.93 -0.10
N PHE A 7 46.55 -27.09 -1.36
CA PHE A 7 46.02 -26.34 -2.49
C PHE A 7 44.57 -26.78 -2.86
N ALA A 8 44.31 -28.09 -2.70
CA ALA A 8 42.95 -28.63 -2.90
C ALA A 8 41.96 -28.11 -1.86
N TYR A 9 42.39 -27.94 -0.60
CA TYR A 9 41.52 -27.38 0.45
C TYR A 9 41.23 -25.90 0.23
N ILE A 10 42.19 -25.12 -0.28
CA ILE A 10 41.96 -23.70 -0.59
C ILE A 10 40.91 -23.54 -1.71
N ILE A 11 41.02 -24.34 -2.77
CA ILE A 11 40.05 -24.32 -3.87
C ILE A 11 38.68 -24.75 -3.38
N PHE A 12 38.57 -25.78 -2.53
CA PHE A 12 37.32 -26.28 -1.96
C PHE A 12 36.65 -25.23 -1.06
N CYS A 13 37.41 -24.53 -0.20
CA CYS A 13 36.88 -23.44 0.62
C CYS A 13 36.40 -22.26 -0.23
N LEU A 14 37.14 -21.90 -1.30
CA LEU A 14 36.72 -20.82 -2.21
C LEU A 14 35.43 -21.16 -2.96
N THR A 15 35.25 -22.41 -3.39
CA THR A 15 34.00 -22.82 -4.06
C THR A 15 32.81 -22.82 -3.11
N ILE A 16 32.97 -23.20 -1.85
CA ILE A 16 31.91 -23.15 -0.82
C ILE A 16 31.55 -21.68 -0.52
N CYS A 17 32.57 -20.80 -0.35
CA CYS A 17 32.31 -19.38 -0.11
C CYS A 17 31.57 -18.73 -1.29
N LEU A 18 31.95 -19.09 -2.53
CA LEU A 18 31.28 -18.58 -3.73
C LEU A 18 29.81 -19.07 -3.83
N ALA A 19 29.58 -20.35 -3.54
CA ALA A 19 28.26 -20.94 -3.52
C ALA A 19 27.36 -20.29 -2.42
N PHE A 20 27.92 -19.98 -1.26
CA PHE A 20 27.24 -19.30 -0.17
C PHE A 20 26.89 -17.85 -0.53
N ALA A 21 27.81 -17.13 -1.19
CA ALA A 21 27.58 -15.75 -1.65
C ALA A 21 26.48 -15.68 -2.72
N ILE A 22 26.45 -16.64 -3.65
CA ILE A 22 25.41 -16.71 -4.69
C ILE A 22 24.08 -17.12 -4.07
N GLY A 23 24.07 -18.11 -3.16
CA GLY A 23 22.87 -18.58 -2.47
C GLY A 23 22.24 -17.50 -1.58
N SER A 24 23.04 -16.70 -0.86
CA SER A 24 22.53 -15.62 -0.03
C SER A 24 21.92 -14.47 -0.86
N ASN A 25 22.50 -14.13 -2.01
CA ASN A 25 21.92 -13.16 -2.93
C ASN A 25 20.62 -13.66 -3.56
N TYR A 26 20.51 -14.95 -3.83
CA TYR A 26 19.29 -15.55 -4.36
C TYR A 26 18.15 -15.51 -3.32
N LEU A 27 18.44 -15.84 -2.06
CA LEU A 27 17.48 -15.79 -0.96
C LEU A 27 17.07 -14.35 -0.61
N ILE A 28 17.99 -13.39 -0.65
CA ILE A 28 17.67 -11.98 -0.38
C ILE A 28 16.77 -11.43 -1.50
N ASN A 29 17.04 -11.72 -2.76
CA ASN A 29 16.19 -11.27 -3.87
C ASN A 29 14.80 -11.91 -3.87
N THR A 30 14.63 -13.14 -3.37
CA THR A 30 13.29 -13.76 -3.24
C THR A 30 12.51 -13.26 -2.02
N THR A 31 13.18 -12.73 -0.99
CA THR A 31 12.51 -12.23 0.22
C THR A 31 12.17 -10.75 0.11
N THR A 32 12.80 -9.98 -0.78
CA THR A 32 12.53 -8.54 -0.95
C THR A 32 11.43 -8.26 -1.97
N GLN A 33 11.01 -9.25 -2.74
CA GLN A 33 9.77 -9.20 -3.50
C GLN A 33 8.63 -9.87 -2.70
N SER A 34 8.21 -9.24 -1.60
CA SER A 34 6.79 -9.25 -1.25
C SER A 34 6.08 -8.45 -2.34
N ASN A 35 6.10 -8.96 -3.56
CA ASN A 35 5.10 -8.63 -4.52
C ASN A 35 3.79 -9.07 -3.87
N MET A 36 3.12 -8.16 -3.19
CA MET A 36 1.68 -8.22 -3.16
C MET A 36 1.31 -8.36 -4.62
N ILE A 37 0.99 -9.59 -5.00
CA ILE A 37 0.45 -9.89 -6.32
C ILE A 37 -0.86 -9.14 -6.36
N TYR A 38 -0.81 -7.90 -6.85
CA TYR A 38 -1.93 -7.09 -7.19
C TYR A 38 -2.55 -7.71 -8.46
N ASN A 39 -3.33 -8.76 -8.26
CA ASN A 39 -4.05 -9.48 -9.31
C ASN A 39 -5.52 -9.05 -9.37
N SER A 40 -5.84 -7.77 -9.16
CA SER A 40 -7.14 -7.29 -9.59
C SER A 40 -7.00 -6.79 -11.01
N THR A 41 -7.67 -7.47 -11.91
CA THR A 41 -7.77 -7.12 -13.35
C THR A 41 -8.63 -5.86 -13.56
N GLU A 42 -9.37 -5.44 -12.54
CA GLU A 42 -10.26 -4.29 -12.55
C GLU A 42 -9.61 -3.09 -11.85
N PRO A 43 -9.70 -1.89 -12.44
CA PRO A 43 -9.22 -0.66 -11.81
C PRO A 43 -9.89 -0.42 -10.46
N ARG A 44 -9.12 -0.14 -9.43
CA ARG A 44 -9.64 0.23 -8.11
C ARG A 44 -10.02 1.70 -8.06
N LYS A 45 -10.99 1.98 -7.20
CA LYS A 45 -11.45 3.33 -6.93
C LYS A 45 -11.15 3.66 -5.47
N ILE A 46 -10.29 4.62 -5.23
CA ILE A 46 -9.88 5.05 -3.89
C ILE A 46 -10.50 6.43 -3.61
N GLY A 47 -11.10 6.58 -2.45
CA GLY A 47 -11.59 7.86 -1.94
C GLY A 47 -10.59 8.51 -1.00
N ALA A 48 -10.45 9.83 -1.04
CA ALA A 48 -9.68 10.59 -0.06
C ALA A 48 -10.47 11.81 0.40
N THR A 49 -10.60 12.00 1.71
CA THR A 49 -11.20 13.20 2.30
C THR A 49 -10.25 13.82 3.32
N TYR A 50 -9.97 15.10 3.13
CA TYR A 50 -9.03 15.87 3.95
C TYR A 50 -9.78 16.94 4.75
N MET A 51 -9.30 17.22 5.99
CA MET A 51 -9.83 18.32 6.79
C MET A 51 -9.76 19.65 6.05
N THR A 52 -8.70 19.86 5.28
CA THR A 52 -8.54 21.00 4.37
C THR A 52 -7.53 20.66 3.28
N TYR A 53 -7.79 21.10 2.06
CA TYR A 53 -6.84 20.96 0.96
C TYR A 53 -5.92 22.18 0.80
N ASN A 54 -6.20 23.25 1.52
CA ASN A 54 -5.38 24.46 1.53
C ASN A 54 -4.01 24.29 2.23
N ASN A 55 -3.75 23.12 2.78
CA ASN A 55 -2.47 22.80 3.43
C ASN A 55 -1.58 22.04 2.44
N THR A 56 -0.38 22.59 2.18
CA THR A 56 0.63 22.01 1.29
C THR A 56 0.96 20.55 1.66
N PHE A 57 0.89 20.19 2.94
CA PHE A 57 1.12 18.82 3.38
C PHE A 57 0.12 17.82 2.75
N TYR A 58 -1.17 18.15 2.78
CA TYR A 58 -2.19 17.27 2.21
C TYR A 58 -2.20 17.25 0.69
N SER A 59 -1.89 18.39 0.03
CA SER A 59 -1.78 18.43 -1.43
C SER A 59 -0.64 17.55 -1.94
N VAL A 60 0.54 17.59 -1.30
CA VAL A 60 1.68 16.75 -1.65
C VAL A 60 1.36 15.26 -1.46
N ILE A 61 0.73 14.88 -0.34
CA ILE A 61 0.31 13.50 -0.11
C ILE A 61 -0.67 13.04 -1.18
N ASN A 62 -1.67 13.85 -1.49
CA ASN A 62 -2.68 13.51 -2.49
C ASN A 62 -2.10 13.39 -3.89
N GLU A 63 -1.16 14.26 -4.27
CA GLU A 63 -0.45 14.19 -5.55
C GLU A 63 0.33 12.87 -5.66
N GLU A 64 1.04 12.48 -4.60
CA GLU A 64 1.79 11.22 -4.59
C GLU A 64 0.88 9.99 -4.66
N ILE A 65 -0.21 9.97 -3.90
CA ILE A 65 -1.24 8.91 -3.99
C ILE A 65 -1.78 8.85 -5.43
N SER A 66 -2.15 9.99 -6.00
CA SER A 66 -2.67 10.07 -7.37
C SER A 66 -1.68 9.55 -8.41
N ARG A 67 -0.38 9.87 -8.25
CA ARG A 67 0.68 9.39 -9.13
C ARG A 67 0.78 7.86 -9.09
N ILE A 68 0.85 7.29 -7.88
CA ILE A 68 0.96 5.84 -7.68
C ILE A 68 -0.27 5.11 -8.24
N LEU A 69 -1.47 5.59 -7.96
CA LEU A 69 -2.70 4.97 -8.44
C LEU A 69 -2.80 4.99 -9.97
N LYS A 70 -2.42 6.10 -10.60
CA LYS A 70 -2.40 6.22 -12.07
C LYS A 70 -1.44 5.22 -12.73
N GLU A 71 -0.29 4.96 -12.12
CA GLU A 71 0.68 3.96 -12.62
C GLU A 71 0.09 2.54 -12.63
N HIS A 72 -0.88 2.27 -11.74
CA HIS A 72 -1.59 0.99 -11.66
C HIS A 72 -2.93 0.97 -12.43
N GLY A 73 -3.32 2.08 -13.04
CA GLY A 73 -4.61 2.22 -13.71
C GLY A 73 -5.79 2.48 -12.78
N ASP A 74 -5.53 2.77 -11.50
CA ASP A 74 -6.53 3.02 -10.46
C ASP A 74 -7.03 4.48 -10.47
N GLN A 75 -8.16 4.74 -9.82
CA GLN A 75 -8.80 6.06 -9.75
C GLN A 75 -8.76 6.61 -8.32
N LEU A 76 -8.55 7.93 -8.19
CA LEU A 76 -8.64 8.67 -6.94
C LEU A 76 -9.78 9.69 -6.99
N ILE A 77 -10.66 9.65 -5.99
CA ILE A 77 -11.67 10.68 -5.72
C ILE A 77 -11.17 11.50 -4.54
N THR A 78 -10.83 12.77 -4.76
CA THR A 78 -10.33 13.68 -3.72
C THR A 78 -11.39 14.65 -3.29
N LEU A 79 -11.63 14.80 -1.99
CA LEU A 79 -12.64 15.66 -1.39
C LEU A 79 -12.01 16.54 -0.29
N ASP A 80 -12.42 17.81 -0.26
CA ASP A 80 -12.02 18.80 0.74
C ASP A 80 -13.19 19.13 1.66
N SER A 81 -13.08 18.81 2.95
CA SER A 81 -14.12 19.13 3.93
C SER A 81 -14.09 20.58 4.39
N ALA A 82 -13.05 21.35 4.05
CA ALA A 82 -12.88 22.75 4.40
C ALA A 82 -13.10 23.01 5.90
N MET A 83 -12.51 22.20 6.77
CA MET A 83 -12.62 22.23 8.23
C MET A 83 -14.05 22.03 8.77
N SER A 84 -14.99 21.50 7.97
CA SER A 84 -16.36 21.23 8.37
C SER A 84 -16.58 19.76 8.65
N LEU A 85 -16.81 19.41 9.92
CA LEU A 85 -17.14 18.05 10.34
C LEU A 85 -18.40 17.52 9.63
N LYS A 86 -19.44 18.37 9.50
CA LYS A 86 -20.68 18.00 8.80
C LYS A 86 -20.37 17.60 7.35
N LYS A 87 -19.61 18.45 6.65
CA LYS A 87 -19.24 18.21 5.25
C LYS A 87 -18.40 16.94 5.11
N GLN A 88 -17.49 16.67 6.08
CA GLN A 88 -16.68 15.48 6.04
C GLN A 88 -17.51 14.19 6.22
N LYS A 89 -18.53 14.21 7.10
CA LYS A 89 -19.49 13.11 7.23
C LYS A 89 -20.23 12.83 5.92
N GLU A 90 -20.74 13.88 5.29
CA GLU A 90 -21.43 13.80 3.99
C GLU A 90 -20.48 13.24 2.90
N GLN A 91 -19.20 13.60 2.93
CA GLN A 91 -18.20 13.10 2.00
C GLN A 91 -17.85 11.61 2.22
N ILE A 92 -17.77 11.16 3.46
CA ILE A 92 -17.57 9.73 3.77
C ILE A 92 -18.76 8.94 3.25
N HIS A 93 -19.97 9.37 3.54
CA HIS A 93 -21.19 8.72 3.02
C HIS A 93 -21.21 8.68 1.49
N TYR A 94 -20.89 9.79 0.84
CA TYR A 94 -20.76 9.85 -0.61
C TYR A 94 -19.74 8.84 -1.16
N LEU A 95 -18.55 8.71 -0.53
CA LEU A 95 -17.56 7.74 -0.96
C LEU A 95 -18.04 6.29 -0.82
N ILE A 96 -18.80 5.99 0.23
CA ILE A 96 -19.46 4.69 0.41
C ILE A 96 -20.45 4.42 -0.72
N GLU A 97 -21.31 5.41 -1.05
CA GLU A 97 -22.27 5.31 -2.17
C GLU A 97 -21.56 5.13 -3.53
N GLN A 98 -20.36 5.71 -3.70
CA GLN A 98 -19.55 5.53 -4.90
C GLN A 98 -18.87 4.15 -4.95
N GLN A 99 -19.04 3.33 -3.92
CA GLN A 99 -18.45 1.98 -3.82
C GLN A 99 -16.93 2.01 -4.02
N VAL A 100 -16.24 2.91 -3.29
CA VAL A 100 -14.77 2.95 -3.33
C VAL A 100 -14.20 1.74 -2.59
N ASP A 101 -13.08 1.22 -3.07
CA ASP A 101 -12.39 0.06 -2.47
C ASP A 101 -11.67 0.40 -1.17
N ALA A 102 -11.27 1.67 -1.00
CA ALA A 102 -10.68 2.16 0.24
C ALA A 102 -10.91 3.67 0.41
N ILE A 103 -10.89 4.12 1.67
CA ILE A 103 -11.03 5.54 2.01
C ILE A 103 -9.82 5.99 2.83
N VAL A 104 -9.15 7.05 2.36
CA VAL A 104 -8.09 7.76 3.07
C VAL A 104 -8.72 8.97 3.76
N ILE A 105 -8.54 9.11 5.07
CA ILE A 105 -9.19 10.17 5.85
C ILE A 105 -8.14 10.95 6.64
N ALA A 106 -8.08 12.28 6.42
CA ALA A 106 -7.46 13.22 7.35
C ALA A 106 -8.58 13.94 8.12
N PRO A 107 -8.89 13.54 9.36
CA PRO A 107 -10.10 13.94 10.03
C PRO A 107 -10.09 15.41 10.50
N VAL A 108 -11.23 16.10 10.39
CA VAL A 108 -11.46 17.41 11.03
C VAL A 108 -11.57 17.24 12.54
N ASP A 109 -12.29 16.21 12.97
CA ASP A 109 -12.47 15.82 14.35
C ASP A 109 -12.66 14.29 14.41
N TYR A 110 -11.76 13.62 15.13
CA TYR A 110 -11.75 12.17 15.19
C TYR A 110 -12.98 11.61 15.93
N GLU A 111 -13.33 12.19 17.08
CA GLU A 111 -14.48 11.77 17.88
C GLU A 111 -15.79 11.99 17.13
N GLY A 112 -15.89 13.14 16.46
CA GLY A 112 -17.07 13.48 15.69
C GLY A 112 -17.30 12.59 14.47
N LEU A 113 -16.31 11.88 13.95
CA LEU A 113 -16.43 10.99 12.80
C LEU A 113 -16.69 9.52 13.16
N GLU A 114 -16.72 9.15 14.44
CA GLU A 114 -16.79 7.75 14.88
C GLU A 114 -17.93 6.97 14.20
N ASP A 115 -19.12 7.53 14.13
CA ASP A 115 -20.27 6.85 13.52
C ASP A 115 -20.12 6.65 12.01
N SER A 116 -19.58 7.67 11.31
CA SER A 116 -19.31 7.58 9.86
C SER A 116 -18.20 6.58 9.54
N LEU A 117 -17.22 6.44 10.43
CA LEU A 117 -16.17 5.43 10.31
C LEU A 117 -16.72 4.02 10.53
N LYS A 118 -17.61 3.83 11.51
CA LYS A 118 -18.31 2.55 11.71
C LYS A 118 -19.16 2.17 10.51
N GLU A 119 -19.86 3.14 9.91
CA GLU A 119 -20.60 2.92 8.67
C GLU A 119 -19.68 2.45 7.54
N ALA A 120 -18.55 3.13 7.32
CA ALA A 120 -17.57 2.75 6.30
C ALA A 120 -16.98 1.35 6.52
N TYR A 121 -16.76 0.96 7.78
CA TYR A 121 -16.30 -0.39 8.13
C TYR A 121 -17.37 -1.46 7.93
N SER A 122 -18.65 -1.15 8.17
CA SER A 122 -19.74 -2.11 8.04
C SER A 122 -20.15 -2.33 6.59
N CYS A 123 -19.99 -1.33 5.74
CA CYS A 123 -20.07 -1.48 4.31
C CYS A 123 -18.78 -2.18 3.88
N ASP A 124 -18.86 -3.48 3.57
CA ASP A 124 -17.73 -4.28 3.10
C ASP A 124 -17.18 -3.67 1.78
N CYS A 125 -16.38 -2.60 1.93
CA CYS A 125 -15.70 -1.93 0.82
C CYS A 125 -14.56 -2.78 0.27
N SER A 126 -14.23 -3.88 0.94
CA SER A 126 -13.30 -4.87 0.44
C SER A 126 -14.08 -5.96 -0.26
N GLY A 127 -14.10 -5.97 -1.59
CA GLY A 127 -14.58 -7.09 -2.41
C GLY A 127 -13.82 -8.40 -2.18
N TYR A 128 -13.27 -8.59 -0.98
CA TYR A 128 -12.68 -9.81 -0.48
C TYR A 128 -13.77 -10.58 0.30
N GLY A 129 -14.82 -10.95 -0.43
CA GLY A 129 -15.86 -11.82 0.09
C GLY A 129 -15.27 -13.17 0.44
N SER A 130 -15.14 -13.44 1.74
CA SER A 130 -15.11 -14.81 2.26
C SER A 130 -16.43 -15.49 1.85
N LYS A 131 -16.42 -16.22 0.75
CA LYS A 131 -17.46 -17.21 0.46
C LYS A 131 -17.22 -18.37 1.41
N THR A 132 -17.95 -18.42 2.51
CA THR A 132 -18.20 -19.69 3.22
C THR A 132 -19.19 -20.52 2.44
#